data_fac47dda60c077bbb15fd453b2825c90
#
_entry.id   fac47dda60c077bbb15fd453b2825c90
#
_cell.length_a   1.000
_cell.length_b   1.000
_cell.length_c   1.000
_cell.angle_alpha   90.00
_cell.angle_beta   90.00
_cell.angle_gamma   90.00
#
_symmetry.space_group_name_H-M   'P 1'
#
loop_
_entity.id
_entity.type
_entity.pdbx_description
1 polymer ?
#
loop_
_entity_poly.entity_id
_entity_poly.type
_entity_poly.pdbx_seq_one_letter_code
_entity_poly.pdbx_strand_id
1 'polypeptide(L)'
;AGLAWAFCYVLPSWERHQLPALVSRTLRAQARHARLALGLGQLRAADDTPELAWRLARREAYDSLSALVQATQRSISEPRAVRPPLAPLEYLQAHSYQLLAQLSAVKSMLVLRRDRLTPADIEGPLERTAERIEKSLTAPLDEAALGPMSDIAPAMPSAGGPISLPDPFESDVSPWLLRRLDFATRIALQLREDATRVLQSTRSSS
;
A
#
# COMPACT_ATOMS: atom_id res chain seq x y z
N ALA A 1 37.43 26.16 -1.62
CA ALA A 1 36.05 26.46 -2.07
C ALA A 1 35.59 25.54 -3.24
N GLY A 2 36.49 25.03 -4.09
CA GLY A 2 36.14 24.22 -5.27
C GLY A 2 35.71 22.77 -4.97
N LEU A 3 36.18 22.15 -3.90
CA LEU A 3 35.83 20.75 -3.54
C LEU A 3 34.40 20.61 -3.03
N ALA A 4 33.85 21.58 -2.33
CA ALA A 4 32.47 21.57 -1.85
C ALA A 4 31.47 21.64 -3.02
N TRP A 5 31.84 22.33 -4.10
CA TRP A 5 31.03 22.43 -5.34
C TRP A 5 30.99 21.12 -6.13
N ALA A 6 32.11 20.41 -6.20
CA ALA A 6 32.19 19.11 -6.87
C ALA A 6 31.34 18.04 -6.13
N PHE A 7 31.29 18.08 -4.80
CA PHE A 7 30.43 17.18 -4.00
C PHE A 7 28.92 17.38 -4.26
N CYS A 8 28.48 18.61 -4.52
CA CYS A 8 27.08 18.89 -4.86
C CYS A 8 26.65 18.33 -6.23
N TYR A 9 27.60 18.12 -7.15
CA TYR A 9 27.31 17.55 -8.48
C TYR A 9 27.39 16.02 -8.54
N VAL A 10 28.09 15.39 -7.60
CA VAL A 10 28.28 13.92 -7.58
C VAL A 10 27.16 13.23 -6.77
N LEU A 11 26.46 13.95 -5.88
CA LEU A 11 25.42 13.39 -5.01
C LEU A 11 23.97 13.42 -5.54
N PRO A 12 23.57 14.23 -6.55
CA PRO A 12 22.16 14.35 -6.95
C PRO A 12 21.54 13.08 -7.56
N SER A 13 22.36 12.17 -8.07
CA SER A 13 21.86 10.95 -8.72
C SER A 13 21.59 9.79 -7.77
N TRP A 14 21.98 9.90 -6.49
CA TRP A 14 21.92 8.79 -5.55
C TRP A 14 20.49 8.48 -5.10
N GLU A 15 19.70 9.49 -4.78
CA GLU A 15 18.28 9.27 -4.37
C GLU A 15 17.50 8.61 -5.50
N ARG A 16 17.71 9.02 -6.73
CA ARG A 16 17.05 8.47 -7.91
C ARG A 16 17.38 6.99 -8.12
N HIS A 17 18.61 6.55 -7.85
CA HIS A 17 19.01 5.15 -7.96
C HIS A 17 18.44 4.29 -6.82
N GLN A 18 18.17 4.88 -5.65
CA GLN A 18 17.58 4.17 -4.52
C GLN A 18 16.05 4.05 -4.60
N LEU A 19 15.38 4.95 -5.33
CA LEU A 19 13.93 5.00 -5.39
C LEU A 19 13.28 3.67 -5.82
N PRO A 20 13.74 2.97 -6.88
CA PRO A 20 13.19 1.67 -7.27
C PRO A 20 13.30 0.62 -6.17
N ALA A 21 14.42 0.60 -5.45
CA ALA A 21 14.63 -0.33 -4.35
C ALA A 21 13.70 -0.02 -3.15
N LEU A 22 13.52 1.26 -2.83
CA LEU A 22 12.61 1.71 -1.78
C LEU A 22 11.15 1.40 -2.12
N VAL A 23 10.70 1.66 -3.36
CA VAL A 23 9.37 1.30 -3.84
C VAL A 23 9.15 -0.21 -3.73
N SER A 24 10.05 -1.02 -4.25
CA SER A 24 9.96 -2.48 -4.20
C SER A 24 9.95 -3.01 -2.75
N ARG A 25 10.73 -2.40 -1.85
CA ARG A 25 10.73 -2.75 -0.43
C ARG A 25 9.38 -2.42 0.21
N THR A 26 8.83 -1.23 -0.07
CA THR A 26 7.52 -0.81 0.46
C THR A 26 6.41 -1.76 0.01
N LEU A 27 6.36 -2.11 -1.28
CA LEU A 27 5.35 -3.04 -1.79
C LEU A 27 5.44 -4.42 -1.13
N ARG A 28 6.65 -4.98 -0.99
CA ARG A 28 6.85 -6.28 -0.33
C ARG A 28 6.47 -6.24 1.15
N ALA A 29 6.82 -5.19 1.86
CA ALA A 29 6.46 -5.02 3.26
C ALA A 29 4.94 -4.91 3.44
N GLN A 30 4.25 -4.18 2.55
CA GLN A 30 2.79 -4.08 2.51
C GLN A 30 2.13 -5.43 2.21
N ALA A 31 2.65 -6.19 1.24
CA ALA A 31 2.17 -7.52 0.90
C ALA A 31 2.26 -8.48 2.10
N ARG A 32 3.42 -8.51 2.77
CA ARG A 32 3.61 -9.32 3.98
C ARG A 32 2.69 -8.90 5.11
N HIS A 33 2.53 -7.60 5.33
CA HIS A 33 1.58 -7.09 6.33
C HIS A 33 0.14 -7.50 6.00
N ALA A 34 -0.29 -7.41 4.74
CA ALA A 34 -1.62 -7.83 4.30
C ALA A 34 -1.86 -9.32 4.56
N ARG A 35 -0.90 -10.17 4.18
CA ARG A 35 -0.98 -11.63 4.42
C ARG A 35 -1.21 -11.98 5.88
N LEU A 36 -0.49 -11.32 6.79
CA LEU A 36 -0.60 -11.57 8.23
C LEU A 36 -1.82 -10.88 8.86
N ALA A 37 -2.22 -9.72 8.36
CA ALA A 37 -3.41 -9.02 8.85
C ALA A 37 -4.70 -9.76 8.53
N LEU A 38 -4.77 -10.38 7.34
CA LEU A 38 -5.94 -11.11 6.83
C LEU A 38 -5.89 -12.61 7.16
N GLY A 39 -4.81 -13.09 7.80
CA GLY A 39 -4.66 -14.50 8.16
C GLY A 39 -5.74 -14.98 9.14
N LEU A 40 -6.20 -16.21 8.93
CA LEU A 40 -7.28 -16.85 9.72
C LEU A 40 -6.86 -17.20 11.16
N GLY A 41 -5.56 -17.15 11.47
CA GLY A 41 -5.04 -17.48 12.80
C GLY A 41 -5.75 -16.73 13.93
N GLN A 42 -6.12 -15.47 13.68
CA GLN A 42 -6.79 -14.64 14.68
C GLN A 42 -8.25 -15.03 14.94
N LEU A 43 -8.95 -15.60 13.95
CA LEU A 43 -10.30 -16.12 14.12
C LEU A 43 -10.31 -17.39 14.99
N ARG A 44 -9.20 -18.12 14.98
CA ARG A 44 -9.02 -19.39 15.71
C ARG A 44 -8.23 -19.23 17.01
N ALA A 45 -7.69 -18.02 17.27
CA ALA A 45 -6.92 -17.76 18.48
C ALA A 45 -7.82 -17.81 19.73
N ALA A 46 -7.29 -18.36 20.80
CA ALA A 46 -7.99 -18.40 22.09
C ALA A 46 -7.96 -17.07 22.84
N ASP A 47 -7.03 -16.20 22.51
CA ASP A 47 -6.84 -14.89 23.12
C ASP A 47 -7.02 -13.74 22.10
N ASP A 48 -7.22 -12.52 22.61
CA ASP A 48 -7.42 -11.33 21.81
C ASP A 48 -6.09 -10.61 21.50
N THR A 49 -4.93 -11.24 21.76
CA THR A 49 -3.64 -10.62 21.49
C THR A 49 -3.23 -10.82 20.04
N PRO A 50 -2.88 -9.73 19.31
CA PRO A 50 -2.38 -9.86 17.95
C PRO A 50 -1.05 -10.61 17.93
N GLU A 51 -0.88 -11.50 16.97
CA GLU A 51 0.35 -12.26 16.77
C GLU A 51 1.58 -11.35 16.62
N LEU A 52 2.69 -11.75 17.24
CA LEU A 52 3.96 -11.01 17.16
C LEU A 52 4.39 -10.80 15.70
N ALA A 53 4.23 -11.83 14.85
CA ALA A 53 4.57 -11.77 13.44
C ALA A 53 3.83 -10.64 12.71
N TRP A 54 2.53 -10.44 12.99
CA TRP A 54 1.77 -9.33 12.42
C TRP A 54 2.26 -7.97 12.92
N ARG A 55 2.57 -7.84 14.21
CA ARG A 55 3.10 -6.57 14.78
C ARG A 55 4.43 -6.18 14.13
N LEU A 56 5.31 -7.15 13.92
CA LEU A 56 6.60 -6.94 13.25
C LEU A 56 6.41 -6.56 11.78
N ALA A 57 5.55 -7.26 11.04
CA ALA A 57 5.27 -6.93 9.65
C ALA A 57 4.61 -5.55 9.50
N ARG A 58 3.72 -5.18 10.41
CA ARG A 58 3.14 -3.83 10.44
C ARG A 58 4.22 -2.77 10.64
N ARG A 59 5.12 -2.98 11.59
CA ARG A 59 6.25 -2.07 11.83
C ARG A 59 7.13 -1.95 10.59
N GLU A 60 7.50 -3.06 9.96
CA GLU A 60 8.31 -3.05 8.74
C GLU A 60 7.62 -2.28 7.60
N ALA A 61 6.30 -2.42 7.46
CA ALA A 61 5.54 -1.67 6.46
C ALA A 61 5.57 -0.15 6.72
N TYR A 62 5.43 0.29 7.97
CA TYR A 62 5.58 1.71 8.34
C TYR A 62 7.01 2.21 8.16
N ASP A 63 8.01 1.44 8.58
CA ASP A 63 9.43 1.82 8.47
C ASP A 63 9.86 1.96 6.99
N SER A 64 9.42 1.04 6.13
CA SER A 64 9.70 1.11 4.69
C SER A 64 9.03 2.31 4.02
N LEU A 65 7.79 2.62 4.40
CA LEU A 65 7.07 3.78 3.90
C LEU A 65 7.71 5.09 4.39
N SER A 66 8.12 5.15 5.65
CA SER A 66 8.84 6.31 6.20
C SER A 66 10.16 6.57 5.46
N ALA A 67 10.91 5.53 5.11
CA ALA A 67 12.12 5.66 4.31
C ALA A 67 11.83 6.23 2.91
N LEU A 68 10.73 5.79 2.27
CA LEU A 68 10.28 6.32 0.98
C LEU A 68 9.87 7.79 1.09
N VAL A 69 9.12 8.17 2.13
CA VAL A 69 8.73 9.58 2.40
C VAL A 69 9.95 10.46 2.57
N GLN A 70 10.93 10.02 3.38
CA GLN A 70 12.17 10.78 3.59
C GLN A 70 12.98 10.94 2.30
N ALA A 71 13.09 9.89 1.48
CA ALA A 71 13.75 10.00 0.17
C ALA A 71 13.04 10.99 -0.74
N THR A 72 11.70 10.97 -0.77
CA THR A 72 10.90 11.95 -1.52
C THR A 72 11.14 13.38 -1.04
N GLN A 73 11.16 13.60 0.27
CA GLN A 73 11.42 14.93 0.86
C GLN A 73 12.82 15.45 0.51
N ARG A 74 13.85 14.59 0.54
CA ARG A 74 15.20 14.98 0.09
C ARG A 74 15.23 15.35 -1.38
N SER A 75 14.50 14.61 -2.22
CA SER A 75 14.39 14.90 -3.66
C SER A 75 13.74 16.24 -3.98
N ILE A 76 12.92 16.80 -3.08
CA ILE A 76 12.31 18.14 -3.28
C ILE A 76 13.39 19.24 -3.31
N SER A 77 14.48 19.09 -2.57
CA SER A 77 15.60 20.03 -2.55
C SER A 77 16.57 19.90 -3.73
N GLU A 78 16.41 18.87 -4.57
CA GLU A 78 17.22 18.68 -5.77
C GLU A 78 16.82 19.65 -6.89
N PRO A 79 17.77 20.01 -7.81
CA PRO A 79 17.47 20.80 -8.99
C PRO A 79 16.37 20.16 -9.85
N ARG A 80 15.50 20.97 -10.45
CA ARG A 80 14.34 20.49 -11.24
C ARG A 80 14.72 19.49 -12.33
N ALA A 81 15.90 19.62 -12.92
CA ALA A 81 16.37 18.74 -14.00
C ALA A 81 16.60 17.28 -13.57
N VAL A 82 16.86 17.02 -12.29
CA VAL A 82 17.15 15.67 -11.74
C VAL A 82 16.10 15.18 -10.77
N ARG A 83 15.12 16.02 -10.43
CA ARG A 83 14.07 15.73 -9.48
C ARG A 83 13.13 14.65 -10.05
N PRO A 84 12.84 13.58 -9.30
CA PRO A 84 11.80 12.63 -9.69
C PRO A 84 10.42 13.29 -9.71
N PRO A 85 9.45 12.79 -10.47
CA PRO A 85 8.10 13.31 -10.48
C PRO A 85 7.45 13.11 -9.13
N LEU A 86 7.08 14.22 -8.48
CA LEU A 86 6.56 14.20 -7.10
C LEU A 86 5.15 13.63 -7.03
N ALA A 87 4.27 13.96 -8.00
CA ALA A 87 2.87 13.55 -7.95
C ALA A 87 2.67 12.02 -7.88
N PRO A 88 3.31 11.18 -8.71
CA PRO A 88 3.22 9.72 -8.55
C PRO A 88 3.73 9.21 -7.22
N LEU A 89 4.76 9.84 -6.64
CA LEU A 89 5.29 9.49 -5.31
C LEU A 89 4.30 9.85 -4.19
N GLU A 90 3.64 10.99 -4.28
CA GLU A 90 2.61 11.41 -3.33
C GLU A 90 1.41 10.45 -3.36
N TYR A 91 0.94 10.03 -4.54
CA TYR A 91 -0.13 9.03 -4.67
C TYR A 91 0.29 7.68 -4.10
N LEU A 92 1.50 7.21 -4.42
CA LEU A 92 2.06 5.98 -3.87
C LEU A 92 2.07 6.00 -2.34
N GLN A 93 2.47 7.11 -1.73
CA GLN A 93 2.47 7.29 -0.29
C GLN A 93 1.06 7.31 0.30
N ALA A 94 0.15 8.08 -0.32
CA ALA A 94 -1.24 8.18 0.12
C ALA A 94 -1.95 6.82 0.11
N HIS A 95 -1.87 6.07 -0.99
CA HIS A 95 -2.45 4.73 -1.09
C HIS A 95 -1.78 3.73 -0.17
N SER A 96 -0.46 3.86 0.10
CA SER A 96 0.23 3.06 1.11
C SER A 96 -0.34 3.27 2.51
N TYR A 97 -0.55 4.52 2.93
CA TYR A 97 -1.17 4.81 4.22
C TYR A 97 -2.62 4.33 4.28
N GLN A 98 -3.38 4.49 3.21
CA GLN A 98 -4.77 4.01 3.13
C GLN A 98 -4.83 2.48 3.26
N LEU A 99 -3.96 1.74 2.58
CA LEU A 99 -3.89 0.28 2.69
C LEU A 99 -3.56 -0.16 4.12
N LEU A 100 -2.55 0.46 4.76
CA LEU A 100 -2.21 0.20 6.16
C LEU A 100 -3.38 0.45 7.10
N ALA A 101 -4.13 1.52 6.90
CA ALA A 101 -5.30 1.86 7.70
C ALA A 101 -6.42 0.82 7.52
N GLN A 102 -6.72 0.40 6.28
CA GLN A 102 -7.74 -0.61 6.02
C GLN A 102 -7.38 -1.98 6.61
N LEU A 103 -6.13 -2.42 6.43
CA LEU A 103 -5.66 -3.69 6.99
C LEU A 103 -5.68 -3.68 8.53
N SER A 104 -5.32 -2.55 9.15
CA SER A 104 -5.41 -2.38 10.59
C SER A 104 -6.86 -2.41 11.10
N ALA A 105 -7.78 -1.79 10.36
CA ALA A 105 -9.21 -1.81 10.69
C ALA A 105 -9.80 -3.23 10.56
N VAL A 106 -9.46 -3.96 9.49
CA VAL A 106 -9.86 -5.36 9.33
C VAL A 106 -9.34 -6.22 10.49
N LYS A 107 -8.04 -6.08 10.82
CA LYS A 107 -7.44 -6.82 11.95
C LYS A 107 -8.15 -6.50 13.26
N SER A 108 -8.47 -5.24 13.51
CA SER A 108 -9.21 -4.84 14.70
C SER A 108 -10.61 -5.45 14.76
N MET A 109 -11.31 -5.57 13.62
CA MET A 109 -12.60 -6.25 13.57
C MET A 109 -12.46 -7.75 13.88
N LEU A 110 -11.45 -8.42 13.32
CA LEU A 110 -11.19 -9.83 13.56
C LEU A 110 -10.84 -10.13 15.03
N VAL A 111 -10.20 -9.20 15.73
CA VAL A 111 -9.82 -9.34 17.15
C VAL A 111 -10.96 -8.93 18.06
N LEU A 112 -11.51 -7.72 17.88
CA LEU A 112 -12.41 -7.08 18.86
C LEU A 112 -13.89 -7.36 18.60
N ARG A 113 -14.26 -7.87 17.42
CA ARG A 113 -15.66 -8.13 17.02
C ARG A 113 -15.86 -9.56 16.52
N ARG A 114 -14.99 -10.47 16.94
CA ARG A 114 -15.00 -11.88 16.53
C ARG A 114 -16.35 -12.55 16.80
N ASP A 115 -16.96 -12.26 17.93
CA ASP A 115 -18.27 -12.73 18.36
C ASP A 115 -19.43 -12.26 17.47
N ARG A 116 -19.21 -11.21 16.69
CA ARG A 116 -20.17 -10.61 15.76
C ARG A 116 -19.84 -10.90 14.29
N LEU A 117 -18.95 -11.83 14.03
CA LEU A 117 -18.55 -12.25 12.69
C LEU A 117 -19.04 -13.67 12.45
N THR A 118 -19.55 -13.94 11.25
CA THR A 118 -19.92 -15.27 10.79
C THR A 118 -18.72 -15.93 10.08
N PRO A 119 -17.99 -16.87 10.70
CA PRO A 119 -16.75 -17.43 10.12
C PRO A 119 -16.95 -18.01 8.72
N ALA A 120 -18.06 -18.72 8.48
CA ALA A 120 -18.38 -19.31 7.18
C ALA A 120 -18.41 -18.29 6.04
N ASP A 121 -18.84 -17.04 6.32
CA ASP A 121 -19.00 -15.99 5.33
C ASP A 121 -17.70 -15.23 5.05
N ILE A 122 -16.75 -15.23 6.00
CA ILE A 122 -15.56 -14.39 5.94
C ILE A 122 -14.26 -15.14 5.67
N GLU A 123 -14.14 -16.42 6.03
CA GLU A 123 -12.87 -17.18 5.86
C GLU A 123 -12.39 -17.19 4.41
N GLY A 124 -13.24 -17.60 3.48
CA GLY A 124 -12.90 -17.63 2.07
C GLY A 124 -12.56 -16.25 1.48
N PRO A 125 -13.38 -15.21 1.72
CA PRO A 125 -13.04 -13.84 1.32
C PRO A 125 -11.74 -13.31 1.89
N LEU A 126 -11.40 -13.56 3.16
CA LEU A 126 -10.13 -13.16 3.76
C LEU A 126 -8.94 -13.77 3.03
N GLU A 127 -8.98 -15.08 2.78
CA GLU A 127 -7.91 -15.80 2.11
C GLU A 127 -7.73 -15.30 0.68
N ARG A 128 -8.81 -15.24 -0.11
CA ARG A 128 -8.77 -14.71 -1.49
C ARG A 128 -8.25 -13.27 -1.55
N THR A 129 -8.63 -12.42 -0.59
CA THR A 129 -8.16 -11.04 -0.54
C THR A 129 -6.68 -10.98 -0.21
N ALA A 130 -6.21 -11.77 0.76
CA ALA A 130 -4.80 -11.84 1.12
C ALA A 130 -3.94 -12.26 -0.08
N GLU A 131 -4.33 -13.32 -0.78
CA GLU A 131 -3.65 -13.81 -1.98
C GLU A 131 -3.64 -12.78 -3.12
N ARG A 132 -4.79 -12.12 -3.37
CA ARG A 132 -4.90 -11.11 -4.43
C ARG A 132 -4.02 -9.91 -4.16
N ILE A 133 -4.00 -9.39 -2.93
CA ILE A 133 -3.15 -8.27 -2.54
C ILE A 133 -1.67 -8.68 -2.63
N GLU A 134 -1.30 -9.84 -2.07
CA GLU A 134 0.08 -10.33 -2.13
C GLU A 134 0.55 -10.48 -3.57
N LYS A 135 -0.21 -11.19 -4.41
CA LYS A 135 0.10 -11.36 -5.83
C LYS A 135 0.23 -10.03 -6.57
N SER A 136 -0.69 -9.10 -6.31
CA SER A 136 -0.65 -7.77 -6.93
C SER A 136 0.62 -7.01 -6.56
N LEU A 137 1.01 -6.97 -5.28
CA LEU A 137 2.11 -6.15 -4.81
C LEU A 137 3.49 -6.81 -4.99
N THR A 138 3.57 -8.14 -5.18
CA THR A 138 4.83 -8.87 -5.37
C THR A 138 5.12 -9.24 -6.82
N ALA A 139 4.13 -9.15 -7.72
CA ALA A 139 4.36 -9.41 -9.15
C ALA A 139 5.42 -8.47 -9.73
N PRO A 140 6.20 -8.88 -10.73
CA PRO A 140 7.14 -7.99 -11.43
C PRO A 140 6.44 -6.72 -11.89
N LEU A 141 7.12 -5.57 -11.77
CA LEU A 141 6.61 -4.29 -12.22
C LEU A 141 6.86 -4.17 -13.73
N ASP A 142 5.97 -4.77 -14.53
CA ASP A 142 6.04 -4.71 -15.99
C ASP A 142 5.53 -3.37 -16.49
N GLU A 143 6.39 -2.64 -17.18
CA GLU A 143 6.08 -1.34 -17.78
C GLU A 143 5.13 -1.43 -18.99
N ALA A 144 5.11 -2.57 -19.66
CA ALA A 144 4.30 -2.77 -20.87
C ALA A 144 2.78 -2.78 -20.60
N ALA A 145 2.36 -2.92 -19.35
CA ALA A 145 0.95 -3.01 -18.97
C ALA A 145 0.24 -1.67 -18.81
N LEU A 146 0.99 -0.55 -18.73
CA LEU A 146 0.41 0.78 -18.64
C LEU A 146 0.48 1.44 -20.02
N GLY A 147 -0.68 1.77 -20.57
CA GLY A 147 -0.78 2.61 -21.78
C GLY A 147 -0.15 3.99 -21.55
N PRO A 148 -0.02 4.83 -22.61
CA PRO A 148 0.57 6.15 -22.51
C PRO A 148 -0.08 6.92 -21.35
N MET A 149 0.76 7.62 -20.58
CA MET A 149 0.31 8.45 -19.45
C MET A 149 -0.78 9.42 -19.93
N SER A 150 -2.01 9.00 -19.75
CA SER A 150 -3.13 9.93 -19.76
C SER A 150 -3.10 10.64 -18.42
N ASP A 151 -3.27 11.95 -18.40
CA ASP A 151 -3.46 12.78 -17.19
C ASP A 151 -4.77 12.39 -16.47
N ILE A 152 -4.92 11.11 -16.18
CA ILE A 152 -6.03 10.63 -15.41
C ILE A 152 -5.67 10.93 -13.96
N ALA A 153 -6.19 12.04 -13.46
CA ALA A 153 -6.41 12.21 -12.03
C ALA A 153 -6.92 10.87 -11.48
N PRO A 154 -6.44 10.40 -10.31
CA PRO A 154 -6.88 9.13 -9.75
C PRO A 154 -8.40 9.11 -9.82
N ALA A 155 -8.93 8.18 -10.62
CA ALA A 155 -10.36 8.02 -10.72
C ALA A 155 -10.84 7.71 -9.30
N MET A 156 -11.36 8.74 -8.64
CA MET A 156 -12.20 8.52 -7.47
C MET A 156 -13.18 7.44 -7.90
N PRO A 157 -13.32 6.36 -7.13
CA PRO A 157 -14.26 5.30 -7.48
C PRO A 157 -15.57 5.97 -7.82
N SER A 158 -15.93 5.95 -9.10
CA SER A 158 -17.19 6.50 -9.57
C SER A 158 -18.25 5.90 -8.67
N ALA A 159 -18.96 6.76 -7.96
CA ALA A 159 -20.04 6.34 -7.09
C ALA A 159 -21.11 5.68 -7.95
N GLY A 160 -20.87 4.41 -8.26
CA GLY A 160 -21.85 3.56 -8.94
C GLY A 160 -23.00 3.34 -7.98
N GLY A 161 -24.11 4.00 -8.22
CA GLY A 161 -25.38 3.79 -7.52
C GLY A 161 -25.40 4.18 -6.03
N PRO A 162 -26.57 4.25 -5.44
CA PRO A 162 -26.70 4.48 -3.99
C PRO A 162 -26.02 3.32 -3.26
N ILE A 163 -24.93 3.65 -2.57
CA ILE A 163 -24.19 2.68 -1.77
C ILE A 163 -25.07 2.34 -0.56
N SER A 164 -25.77 1.21 -0.61
CA SER A 164 -26.42 0.68 0.57
C SER A 164 -25.35 0.28 1.57
N LEU A 165 -25.23 1.05 2.63
CA LEU A 165 -24.37 0.71 3.75
C LEU A 165 -25.07 -0.39 4.58
N PRO A 166 -24.35 -1.43 5.03
CA PRO A 166 -24.91 -2.37 6.02
C PRO A 166 -25.36 -1.59 7.27
N ASP A 167 -26.39 -2.08 7.93
CA ASP A 167 -26.88 -1.46 9.16
C ASP A 167 -25.80 -1.61 10.27
N PRO A 168 -25.32 -0.51 10.87
CA PRO A 168 -24.31 -0.59 11.94
C PRO A 168 -24.88 -1.21 13.23
N PHE A 169 -26.19 -1.33 13.37
CA PHE A 169 -26.87 -1.91 14.53
C PHE A 169 -27.16 -3.40 14.39
N GLU A 170 -26.97 -3.99 13.20
CA GLU A 170 -27.06 -5.42 13.02
C GLU A 170 -26.07 -6.17 13.92
N SER A 171 -26.49 -7.34 14.40
CA SER A 171 -25.64 -8.20 15.23
C SER A 171 -24.44 -8.75 14.47
N ASP A 172 -24.60 -9.05 13.16
CA ASP A 172 -23.53 -9.51 12.28
C ASP A 172 -22.85 -8.33 11.56
N VAL A 173 -21.54 -8.22 11.76
CA VAL A 173 -20.71 -7.20 11.11
C VAL A 173 -19.90 -7.75 9.94
N SER A 174 -20.11 -9.00 9.54
CA SER A 174 -19.45 -9.62 8.39
C SER A 174 -19.63 -8.81 7.10
N PRO A 175 -20.81 -8.24 6.74
CA PRO A 175 -20.95 -7.41 5.54
C PRO A 175 -20.04 -6.18 5.54
N TRP A 176 -19.80 -5.57 6.70
CA TRP A 176 -18.86 -4.46 6.84
C TRP A 176 -17.40 -4.90 6.61
N LEU A 177 -17.04 -6.07 7.12
CA LEU A 177 -15.72 -6.65 6.89
C LEU A 177 -15.50 -6.91 5.40
N LEU A 178 -16.45 -7.55 4.72
CA LEU A 178 -16.38 -7.86 3.29
C LEU A 178 -16.18 -6.60 2.45
N ARG A 179 -16.89 -5.53 2.78
CA ARG A 179 -16.73 -4.23 2.12
C ARG A 179 -15.33 -3.64 2.32
N ARG A 180 -14.75 -3.76 3.53
CA ARG A 180 -13.38 -3.33 3.78
C ARG A 180 -12.36 -4.14 3.00
N LEU A 181 -12.58 -5.45 2.82
CA LEU A 181 -11.72 -6.31 2.02
C LEU A 181 -11.73 -5.90 0.54
N ASP A 182 -12.90 -5.60 -0.02
CA ASP A 182 -13.02 -5.09 -1.39
C ASP A 182 -12.28 -3.75 -1.55
N PHE A 183 -12.46 -2.84 -0.59
CA PHE A 183 -11.79 -1.55 -0.61
C PHE A 183 -10.27 -1.69 -0.49
N ALA A 184 -9.77 -2.55 0.40
CA ALA A 184 -8.34 -2.84 0.54
C ALA A 184 -7.74 -3.41 -0.76
N THR A 185 -8.48 -4.28 -1.45
CA THR A 185 -8.08 -4.84 -2.74
C THR A 185 -7.93 -3.74 -3.81
N ARG A 186 -8.89 -2.83 -3.91
CA ARG A 186 -8.84 -1.71 -4.87
C ARG A 186 -7.65 -0.79 -4.58
N ILE A 187 -7.42 -0.46 -3.31
CA ILE A 187 -6.26 0.37 -2.93
C ILE A 187 -4.95 -0.34 -3.30
N ALA A 188 -4.84 -1.65 -3.08
CA ALA A 188 -3.63 -2.40 -3.45
C ALA A 188 -3.36 -2.39 -4.96
N LEU A 189 -4.40 -2.45 -5.79
CA LEU A 189 -4.27 -2.32 -7.25
C LEU A 189 -3.80 -0.91 -7.64
N GLN A 190 -4.40 0.14 -7.06
CA GLN A 190 -3.96 1.52 -7.29
C GLN A 190 -2.51 1.75 -6.85
N LEU A 191 -2.15 1.23 -5.67
CA LEU A 191 -0.78 1.29 -5.15
C LEU A 191 0.22 0.65 -6.13
N ARG A 192 -0.16 -0.46 -6.75
CA ARG A 192 0.62 -1.10 -7.79
C ARG A 192 0.81 -0.20 -9.02
N GLU A 193 -0.27 0.40 -9.50
CA GLU A 193 -0.23 1.31 -10.64
C GLU A 193 0.66 2.52 -10.34
N ASP A 194 0.53 3.13 -9.17
CA ASP A 194 1.37 4.26 -8.76
C ASP A 194 2.86 3.87 -8.71
N ALA A 195 3.17 2.68 -8.17
CA ALA A 195 4.53 2.18 -8.16
C ALA A 195 5.11 2.03 -9.57
N THR A 196 4.31 1.52 -10.50
CA THR A 196 4.72 1.39 -11.90
C THR A 196 4.96 2.76 -12.55
N ARG A 197 4.07 3.74 -12.30
CA ARG A 197 4.23 5.13 -12.78
C ARG A 197 5.50 5.79 -12.24
N VAL A 198 5.80 5.60 -10.94
CA VAL A 198 7.05 6.09 -10.33
C VAL A 198 8.27 5.52 -11.06
N LEU A 199 8.28 4.21 -11.34
CA LEU A 199 9.42 3.58 -12.01
C LEU A 199 9.57 3.99 -13.47
N GLN A 200 8.45 4.15 -14.21
CA GLN A 200 8.48 4.67 -15.58
C GLN A 200 9.06 6.07 -15.66
N SER A 201 8.60 6.94 -14.78
CA SER A 201 9.04 8.33 -14.77
C SER A 201 10.51 8.52 -14.35
N THR A 202 11.06 7.62 -13.53
CA THR A 202 12.49 7.63 -13.19
C THR A 202 13.38 7.24 -14.37
N ARG A 203 12.90 6.40 -15.28
CA ARG A 203 13.65 5.96 -16.48
C ARG A 203 13.56 6.96 -17.64
N SER A 204 12.37 7.52 -17.89
CA SER A 204 12.18 8.48 -19.00
C SER A 204 12.96 9.78 -18.85
N SER A 205 13.48 10.05 -17.66
CA SER A 205 14.32 11.20 -17.37
C SER A 205 15.83 10.87 -17.38
N SER A 206 16.23 9.64 -17.74
CA SER A 206 17.64 9.21 -17.93
C SER A 206 18.06 9.34 -19.37
#